data_8e9835f6a8a704272259f7bbcfe62adb
#
_entry.id   8e9835f6a8a704272259f7bbcfe62adb
#
_cell.length_a   1.000
_cell.length_b   1.000
_cell.length_c   1.000
_cell.angle_alpha   90.00
_cell.angle_beta   90.00
_cell.angle_gamma   90.00
#
_symmetry.space_group_name_H-M   'P 1'
#
loop_
_entity.id
_entity.type
_entity.pdbx_description
1 polymer ?
#
loop_
_entity_poly.entity_id
_entity_poly.type
_entity_poly.pdbx_seq_one_letter_code
_entity_poly.pdbx_strand_id
1 'polypeptide(L)'
;MAVHGQEELEREGRAIRAHTRASLMSDTKWRRLLAALDDPALDLRQCVIKFVGDTVERTISKSFGLHLPCAWVDSFAFGPIPLRSIEWLLFPRVALHDRGDPSFPKQRIAQDVDLAADIISGLGRYPLELSERGLLITGHLPANG
;
A
#
# COMPACT_ATOMS: atom_id res chain seq x y z
N MET A 1 9.92 -19.10 9.77
CA MET A 1 9.67 -18.39 8.53
C MET A 1 10.78 -17.39 8.27
N ALA A 2 11.33 -17.48 7.13
CA ALA A 2 12.32 -16.50 6.74
C ALA A 2 11.63 -15.22 6.29
N VAL A 3 11.99 -14.16 6.90
CA VAL A 3 11.71 -12.83 6.44
C VAL A 3 13.01 -12.25 5.95
N HIS A 4 13.01 -11.02 5.54
CA HIS A 4 14.23 -10.38 5.11
C HIS A 4 15.25 -10.32 6.26
N GLY A 5 16.43 -10.84 6.03
CA GLY A 5 17.57 -10.66 6.92
C GLY A 5 18.08 -9.23 6.83
N GLN A 6 19.04 -8.90 7.69
CA GLN A 6 19.62 -7.57 7.72
C GLN A 6 20.24 -7.16 6.38
N GLU A 7 20.89 -8.10 5.70
CA GLU A 7 21.50 -7.84 4.41
C GLU A 7 20.47 -7.45 3.35
N GLU A 8 19.31 -8.11 3.36
CA GLU A 8 18.22 -7.76 2.45
C GLU A 8 17.63 -6.41 2.79
N LEU A 9 17.47 -6.07 4.07
CA LEU A 9 16.99 -4.77 4.51
C LEU A 9 17.95 -3.64 4.09
N GLU A 10 19.24 -3.90 4.15
CA GLU A 10 20.25 -2.95 3.68
C GLU A 10 20.17 -2.75 2.17
N ARG A 11 19.95 -3.84 1.43
CA ARG A 11 19.77 -3.79 -0.01
C ARG A 11 18.53 -2.98 -0.40
N GLU A 12 17.41 -3.19 0.31
CA GLU A 12 16.20 -2.42 0.10
C GLU A 12 16.43 -0.94 0.40
N GLY A 13 17.14 -0.63 1.48
CA GLY A 13 17.49 0.74 1.82
C GLY A 13 18.34 1.42 0.75
N ARG A 14 19.31 0.70 0.17
CA ARG A 14 20.11 1.22 -0.94
C ARG A 14 19.27 1.46 -2.19
N ALA A 15 18.34 0.53 -2.50
CA ALA A 15 17.45 0.68 -3.63
C ALA A 15 16.54 1.90 -3.47
N ILE A 16 16.02 2.13 -2.28
CA ILE A 16 15.20 3.30 -1.98
C ILE A 16 16.00 4.57 -2.22
N ARG A 17 17.23 4.66 -1.68
CA ARG A 17 18.08 5.84 -1.87
C ARG A 17 18.44 6.08 -3.32
N ALA A 18 18.65 5.01 -4.10
CA ALA A 18 19.01 5.12 -5.52
C ALA A 18 17.85 5.59 -6.40
N HIS A 19 16.62 5.26 -6.05
CA HIS A 19 15.44 5.51 -6.89
C HIS A 19 14.54 6.63 -6.40
N THR A 20 14.83 7.25 -5.26
CA THR A 20 13.97 8.26 -4.67
C THR A 20 14.75 9.53 -4.34
N ARG A 21 14.05 10.69 -4.41
CA ARG A 21 14.61 11.99 -3.98
C ARG A 21 14.13 12.40 -2.61
N ALA A 22 13.05 11.81 -2.11
CA ALA A 22 12.50 12.09 -0.80
C ALA A 22 11.63 10.95 -0.32
N SER A 23 11.68 10.67 0.97
CA SER A 23 10.81 9.70 1.63
C SER A 23 9.82 10.45 2.50
N LEU A 24 8.53 10.19 2.30
CA LEU A 24 7.44 10.88 2.97
C LEU A 24 6.80 10.06 4.08
N MET A 25 7.06 8.74 4.10
CA MET A 25 6.48 7.83 5.07
C MET A 25 7.56 7.00 5.74
N SER A 26 7.52 6.93 7.06
CA SER A 26 8.33 5.98 7.83
C SER A 26 7.54 4.68 8.03
N ASP A 27 8.22 3.63 8.48
CA ASP A 27 7.56 2.39 8.88
C ASP A 27 6.48 2.65 9.93
N THR A 28 6.77 3.48 10.92
CA THR A 28 5.80 3.84 11.97
C THR A 28 4.56 4.52 11.39
N LYS A 29 4.76 5.45 10.44
CA LYS A 29 3.63 6.12 9.79
C LYS A 29 2.78 5.15 8.99
N TRP A 30 3.42 4.24 8.23
CA TRP A 30 2.69 3.21 7.49
C TRP A 30 1.87 2.32 8.43
N ARG A 31 2.47 1.87 9.54
CA ARG A 31 1.79 1.02 10.51
C ARG A 31 0.56 1.69 11.10
N ARG A 32 0.69 2.95 11.49
CA ARG A 32 -0.42 3.72 12.07
C ARG A 32 -1.55 3.92 11.07
N LEU A 33 -1.19 4.30 9.85
CA LEU A 33 -2.17 4.52 8.78
C LEU A 33 -2.92 3.23 8.44
N LEU A 34 -2.20 2.14 8.21
CA LEU A 34 -2.82 0.87 7.81
C LEU A 34 -3.62 0.25 8.95
N ALA A 35 -3.17 0.40 10.19
CA ALA A 35 -3.94 -0.07 11.36
C ALA A 35 -5.27 0.69 11.48
N ALA A 36 -5.26 2.00 11.22
CA ALA A 36 -6.48 2.81 11.27
C ALA A 36 -7.45 2.43 10.14
N LEU A 37 -6.93 2.00 9.00
CA LEU A 37 -7.76 1.56 7.87
C LEU A 37 -8.25 0.11 8.01
N ASP A 38 -7.78 -0.61 9.01
CA ASP A 38 -8.24 -1.96 9.31
C ASP A 38 -9.52 -1.92 10.18
N ASP A 39 -10.45 -1.07 9.76
CA ASP A 39 -11.74 -0.88 10.40
C ASP A 39 -12.81 -1.58 9.53
N PRO A 40 -13.56 -2.53 10.09
CA PRO A 40 -14.61 -3.22 9.32
C PRO A 40 -15.64 -2.29 8.70
N ALA A 41 -15.86 -1.11 9.29
CA ALA A 41 -16.80 -0.12 8.76
C ALA A 41 -16.36 0.43 7.40
N LEU A 42 -15.06 0.43 7.11
CA LEU A 42 -14.52 0.90 5.83
C LEU A 42 -14.68 -0.12 4.72
N ASP A 43 -14.58 -1.41 5.06
CA ASP A 43 -14.65 -2.52 4.12
C ASP A 43 -13.74 -2.33 2.89
N LEU A 44 -12.53 -1.86 3.13
CA LEU A 44 -11.53 -1.73 2.06
C LEU A 44 -10.98 -3.12 1.74
N ARG A 45 -11.16 -3.56 0.51
CA ARG A 45 -10.82 -4.93 0.10
C ARG A 45 -9.64 -5.02 -0.85
N GLN A 46 -9.42 -3.97 -1.63
CA GLN A 46 -8.44 -4.00 -2.71
C GLN A 46 -7.65 -2.72 -2.75
N CYS A 47 -6.39 -2.84 -3.11
CA CYS A 47 -5.53 -1.68 -3.34
C CYS A 47 -4.59 -1.95 -4.52
N VAL A 48 -4.08 -0.85 -5.07
CA VAL A 48 -3.02 -0.89 -6.09
C VAL A 48 -1.75 -0.39 -5.41
N ILE A 49 -0.66 -1.09 -5.62
CA ILE A 49 0.60 -0.81 -4.94
C ILE A 49 1.75 -0.80 -5.93
N LYS A 50 2.69 0.13 -5.75
CA LYS A 50 3.94 0.16 -6.48
C LYS A 50 5.09 0.24 -5.50
N PHE A 51 6.08 -0.62 -5.69
CA PHE A 51 7.29 -0.62 -4.88
C PHE A 51 8.40 0.17 -5.55
N VAL A 52 9.28 0.74 -4.73
CA VAL A 52 10.46 1.45 -5.22
C VAL A 52 11.30 0.49 -6.07
N GLY A 53 11.72 0.96 -7.24
CA GLY A 53 12.53 0.16 -8.17
C GLY A 53 11.75 -0.80 -9.04
N ASP A 54 10.46 -0.95 -8.79
CA ASP A 54 9.60 -1.80 -9.63
C ASP A 54 9.09 -0.96 -10.81
N THR A 55 8.88 -1.62 -11.95
CA THR A 55 8.36 -0.96 -13.15
C THR A 55 6.86 -1.14 -13.33
N VAL A 56 6.25 -1.99 -12.53
CA VAL A 56 4.83 -2.30 -12.64
C VAL A 56 4.10 -2.02 -11.33
N GLU A 57 2.88 -1.57 -11.44
CA GLU A 57 1.96 -1.50 -10.30
C GLU A 57 1.19 -2.82 -10.19
N ARG A 58 0.82 -3.18 -8.98
CA ARG A 58 0.15 -4.45 -8.70
C ARG A 58 -1.16 -4.20 -7.96
N THR A 59 -2.20 -4.90 -8.38
CA THR A 59 -3.49 -4.88 -7.68
C THR A 59 -3.53 -6.08 -6.74
N ILE A 60 -3.74 -5.82 -5.46
CA ILE A 60 -3.74 -6.87 -4.44
C ILE A 60 -4.95 -6.74 -3.53
N SER A 61 -5.31 -7.86 -2.90
CA SER A 61 -6.21 -7.81 -1.75
C SER A 61 -5.48 -7.15 -0.58
N LYS A 62 -6.20 -6.36 0.21
CA LYS A 62 -5.59 -5.70 1.36
C LYS A 62 -5.07 -6.76 2.34
N SER A 63 -3.76 -6.84 2.48
CA SER A 63 -3.09 -7.80 3.36
C SER A 63 -1.75 -7.26 3.83
N PHE A 64 -1.69 -6.85 5.10
CA PHE A 64 -0.50 -6.23 5.68
C PHE A 64 -0.17 -6.88 7.01
N GLY A 65 1.08 -7.34 7.16
CA GLY A 65 1.57 -7.96 8.38
C GLY A 65 2.05 -6.92 9.38
N LEU A 66 1.11 -6.31 10.10
CA LEU A 66 1.41 -5.17 10.98
C LEU A 66 1.96 -5.58 12.35
N HIS A 67 1.81 -6.85 12.72
CA HIS A 67 2.21 -7.35 14.05
C HIS A 67 3.65 -7.87 14.11
N LEU A 68 4.33 -7.91 13.00
CA LEU A 68 5.71 -8.37 12.94
C LEU A 68 6.66 -7.25 13.36
N PRO A 69 7.88 -7.58 13.86
CA PRO A 69 8.87 -6.55 14.18
C PRO A 69 9.17 -5.63 13.01
N CYS A 70 9.15 -6.18 11.79
CA CYS A 70 9.19 -5.42 10.56
C CYS A 70 7.87 -5.62 9.85
N ALA A 71 7.15 -4.55 9.54
CA ALA A 71 5.86 -4.66 8.87
C ALA A 71 6.05 -4.95 7.37
N TRP A 72 5.20 -5.80 6.85
CA TRP A 72 5.32 -6.35 5.50
C TRP A 72 4.03 -6.21 4.72
N VAL A 73 4.16 -6.08 3.40
CA VAL A 73 3.08 -6.40 2.47
C VAL A 73 3.31 -7.83 2.02
N ASP A 74 2.27 -8.64 2.05
CA ASP A 74 2.35 -10.03 1.62
C ASP A 74 1.17 -10.35 0.70
N SER A 75 1.44 -11.14 -0.36
CA SER A 75 0.39 -11.62 -1.26
C SER A 75 0.86 -12.89 -1.96
N PHE A 76 -0.07 -13.58 -2.60
CA PHE A 76 0.28 -14.76 -3.40
C PHE A 76 1.16 -14.42 -4.61
N ALA A 77 1.14 -13.18 -5.08
CA ALA A 77 1.91 -12.76 -6.25
C ALA A 77 3.37 -12.49 -5.92
N PHE A 78 3.68 -12.19 -4.67
CA PHE A 78 5.04 -11.89 -4.22
C PHE A 78 5.17 -12.22 -2.73
N GLY A 79 6.39 -12.46 -2.29
CA GLY A 79 6.67 -12.72 -0.89
C GLY A 79 6.60 -11.45 -0.05
N PRO A 80 6.92 -11.52 1.25
CA PRO A 80 6.86 -10.35 2.12
C PRO A 80 7.83 -9.27 1.66
N ILE A 81 7.31 -8.04 1.53
CA ILE A 81 8.08 -6.86 1.16
C ILE A 81 7.90 -5.81 2.25
N PRO A 82 8.97 -5.18 2.76
CA PRO A 82 8.85 -4.18 3.82
C PRO A 82 7.98 -3.01 3.40
N LEU A 83 7.19 -2.47 4.33
CA LEU A 83 6.33 -1.32 4.06
C LEU A 83 7.13 -0.11 3.56
N ARG A 84 8.36 0.08 4.04
CA ARG A 84 9.20 1.19 3.60
C ARG A 84 9.58 1.13 2.12
N SER A 85 9.38 -0.02 1.48
CA SER A 85 9.62 -0.17 0.04
C SER A 85 8.46 0.29 -0.82
N ILE A 86 7.33 0.67 -0.22
CA ILE A 86 6.17 1.17 -0.95
C ILE A 86 6.46 2.56 -1.48
N GLU A 87 6.48 2.71 -2.81
CA GLU A 87 6.59 4.02 -3.43
C GLU A 87 5.26 4.77 -3.29
N TRP A 88 4.15 4.10 -3.62
CA TRP A 88 2.81 4.62 -3.36
C TRP A 88 1.80 3.48 -3.22
N LEU A 89 0.70 3.81 -2.55
CA LEU A 89 -0.43 2.91 -2.33
C LEU A 89 -1.71 3.65 -2.71
N LEU A 90 -2.55 3.02 -3.52
CA LEU A 90 -3.82 3.59 -3.96
C LEU A 90 -4.97 2.68 -3.54
N PHE A 91 -5.96 3.24 -2.85
CA PHE A 91 -7.24 2.56 -2.64
C PHE A 91 -8.21 3.08 -3.69
N PRO A 92 -8.61 2.26 -4.69
CA PRO A 92 -9.53 2.71 -5.72
C PRO A 92 -10.94 2.89 -5.14
N ARG A 93 -11.71 3.79 -5.74
CA ARG A 93 -13.10 4.00 -5.32
C ARG A 93 -13.97 2.79 -5.59
N VAL A 94 -13.59 1.98 -6.57
CA VAL A 94 -14.30 0.74 -6.92
C VAL A 94 -13.31 -0.39 -7.00
N ALA A 95 -13.52 -1.41 -6.17
CA ALA A 95 -12.79 -2.66 -6.26
C ALA A 95 -13.47 -3.59 -7.27
N LEU A 96 -12.68 -4.36 -8.01
CA LEU A 96 -13.19 -5.35 -8.94
C LEU A 96 -12.96 -6.74 -8.36
N HIS A 97 -14.05 -7.46 -8.12
CA HIS A 97 -14.01 -8.81 -7.57
C HIS A 97 -14.27 -9.84 -8.65
N ASP A 98 -13.34 -10.77 -8.83
CA ASP A 98 -13.49 -11.88 -9.76
C ASP A 98 -14.45 -12.92 -9.14
N ARG A 99 -15.48 -13.29 -9.89
CA ARG A 99 -16.48 -14.26 -9.43
C ARG A 99 -16.05 -15.72 -9.62
N GLY A 100 -14.83 -15.94 -10.13
CA GLY A 100 -14.30 -17.28 -10.34
C GLY A 100 -14.72 -17.92 -11.66
N ASP A 101 -15.66 -17.34 -12.38
CA ASP A 101 -16.10 -17.82 -13.69
C ASP A 101 -15.86 -16.71 -14.72
N PRO A 102 -14.97 -16.93 -15.73
CA PRO A 102 -14.66 -15.90 -16.72
C PRO A 102 -15.86 -15.52 -17.61
N SER A 103 -16.94 -16.30 -17.62
CA SER A 103 -18.14 -15.96 -18.37
C SER A 103 -18.99 -14.89 -17.68
N PHE A 104 -18.72 -14.60 -16.40
CA PHE A 104 -19.40 -13.52 -15.68
C PHE A 104 -18.51 -12.29 -15.55
N PRO A 105 -19.07 -11.08 -15.68
CA PRO A 105 -18.30 -9.87 -15.45
C PRO A 105 -17.84 -9.79 -13.99
N LYS A 106 -16.72 -9.10 -13.75
CA LYS A 106 -16.23 -8.85 -12.39
C LYS A 106 -17.26 -8.02 -11.63
N GLN A 107 -17.46 -8.37 -10.36
CA GLN A 107 -18.32 -7.60 -9.48
C GLN A 107 -17.65 -6.29 -9.10
N ARG A 108 -18.39 -5.20 -9.16
CA ARG A 108 -17.91 -3.87 -8.78
C ARG A 108 -18.36 -3.60 -7.34
N ILE A 109 -17.40 -3.32 -6.47
CA ILE A 109 -17.65 -3.07 -5.06
C ILE A 109 -17.12 -1.68 -4.72
N ALA A 110 -18.02 -0.78 -4.31
CA ALA A 110 -17.61 0.57 -3.90
C ALA A 110 -16.78 0.52 -2.63
N GLN A 111 -15.72 1.33 -2.57
CA GLN A 111 -14.88 1.48 -1.38
C GLN A 111 -14.99 2.93 -0.89
N ASP A 112 -15.20 3.11 0.41
CA ASP A 112 -15.38 4.43 0.99
C ASP A 112 -14.03 5.09 1.27
N VAL A 113 -13.40 5.55 0.20
CA VAL A 113 -12.09 6.20 0.28
C VAL A 113 -12.17 7.61 0.88
N ASP A 114 -13.33 8.25 0.80
CA ASP A 114 -13.54 9.56 1.43
C ASP A 114 -13.49 9.43 2.94
N LEU A 115 -14.16 8.43 3.51
CA LEU A 115 -14.09 8.15 4.94
C LEU A 115 -12.68 7.73 5.36
N ALA A 116 -12.01 6.92 4.54
CA ALA A 116 -10.63 6.53 4.80
C ALA A 116 -9.72 7.76 4.89
N ALA A 117 -9.86 8.69 3.95
CA ALA A 117 -9.09 9.94 3.96
C ALA A 117 -9.35 10.76 5.23
N ASP A 118 -10.60 10.85 5.66
CA ASP A 118 -10.97 11.56 6.88
C ASP A 118 -10.33 10.92 8.12
N ILE A 119 -10.36 9.59 8.21
CA ILE A 119 -9.75 8.86 9.31
C ILE A 119 -8.25 9.13 9.38
N ILE A 120 -7.56 9.03 8.24
CA ILE A 120 -6.12 9.27 8.19
C ILE A 120 -5.80 10.72 8.55
N SER A 121 -6.57 11.67 8.04
CA SER A 121 -6.37 13.09 8.34
C SER A 121 -6.53 13.39 9.83
N GLY A 122 -7.34 12.61 10.53
CA GLY A 122 -7.48 12.71 11.98
C GLY A 122 -6.30 12.18 12.77
N LEU A 123 -5.43 11.36 12.16
CA LEU A 123 -4.23 10.85 12.82
C LEU A 123 -3.07 11.84 12.80
N GLY A 124 -3.05 12.76 11.85
CA GLY A 124 -1.96 13.69 11.67
C GLY A 124 -1.76 14.05 10.21
N ARG A 125 -0.57 14.52 9.88
CA ARG A 125 -0.23 14.88 8.50
C ARG A 125 0.34 13.68 7.77
N TYR A 126 -0.34 13.30 6.70
CA TYR A 126 0.07 12.19 5.82
C TYR A 126 0.02 12.68 4.37
N PRO A 127 0.88 12.13 3.50
CA PRO A 127 0.93 12.53 2.09
C PRO A 127 -0.22 11.90 1.28
N LEU A 128 -1.41 12.44 1.44
CA LEU A 128 -2.64 11.95 0.82
C LEU A 128 -3.04 12.79 -0.37
N GLU A 129 -3.59 12.14 -1.38
CA GLU A 129 -4.24 12.78 -2.51
C GLU A 129 -5.53 12.04 -2.83
N LEU A 130 -6.66 12.72 -2.73
CA LEU A 130 -7.97 12.18 -3.05
C LEU A 130 -8.39 12.67 -4.44
N SER A 131 -8.75 11.73 -5.32
CA SER A 131 -9.12 12.03 -6.69
C SER A 131 -10.26 11.14 -7.14
N GLU A 132 -10.67 11.27 -8.40
CA GLU A 132 -11.67 10.38 -8.99
C GLU A 132 -11.19 8.93 -9.01
N ARG A 133 -9.89 8.70 -9.11
CA ARG A 133 -9.31 7.37 -9.11
C ARG A 133 -9.39 6.71 -7.74
N GLY A 134 -9.26 7.49 -6.67
CA GLY A 134 -9.30 6.98 -5.31
C GLY A 134 -8.41 7.76 -4.37
N LEU A 135 -7.96 7.10 -3.31
CA LEU A 135 -7.09 7.67 -2.29
C LEU A 135 -5.66 7.19 -2.51
N LEU A 136 -4.77 8.12 -2.85
CA LEU A 136 -3.35 7.86 -3.07
C LEU A 136 -2.56 8.27 -1.83
N ILE A 137 -1.69 7.38 -1.38
CA ILE A 137 -0.75 7.65 -0.29
C ILE A 137 0.66 7.49 -0.86
N THR A 138 1.43 8.55 -0.85
CA THR A 138 2.78 8.57 -1.43
C THR A 138 3.81 8.25 -0.36
N GLY A 139 4.55 7.16 -0.54
CA GLY A 139 5.63 6.78 0.36
C GLY A 139 6.95 7.45 0.02
N HIS A 140 7.26 7.53 -1.26
CA HIS A 140 8.49 8.12 -1.76
C HIS A 140 8.24 8.92 -3.03
N LEU A 141 8.96 10.04 -3.18
CA LEU A 141 8.99 10.78 -4.42
C LEU A 141 10.09 10.21 -5.31
N PRO A 142 9.78 9.87 -6.57
CA PRO A 142 10.80 9.29 -7.46
C PRO A 142 11.91 10.29 -7.78
N ALA A 143 13.11 9.75 -8.03
CA ALA A 143 14.30 10.57 -8.30
C ALA A 143 14.14 11.45 -9.53
N ASN A 144 13.40 10.98 -10.53
CA ASN A 144 13.17 11.65 -11.81
C ASN A 144 11.75 12.18 -11.94
N GLY A 145 11.08 12.34 -10.83
CA GLY A 145 9.67 12.74 -10.81
C GLY A 145 9.43 14.22 -10.97
#